data_d8aaf917ca6142c337d5c49dc999bfd3
#
_entry.id   d8aaf917ca6142c337d5c49dc999bfd3
#
_cell.length_a   1.000
_cell.length_b   1.000
_cell.length_c   1.000
_cell.angle_alpha   90.00
_cell.angle_beta   90.00
_cell.angle_gamma   90.00
#
_symmetry.space_group_name_H-M   'P 1'
#
loop_
_entity.id
_entity.type
_entity.pdbx_description
1 polymer ?
#
loop_
_entity_poly.entity_id
_entity_poly.type
_entity_poly.pdbx_seq_one_letter_code
_entity_poly.pdbx_strand_id
1 'polypeptide(L)'
;MSCQHKTVRRIGCLLVLCFTLPCAAQDFKVYISTDMEGCSGVSCSEQVAATGPRAEEGKQLMAGDINACVEACFAAGATAVTVRDAHASGTNVDPQLIDRRAQLIQGPTPGERFKEIKGSAAMILLGYHAMALTPEGTLAHSYSSASIQGMWLNGREVGEIGVDAAIAAEHKVPVIMVAGDHMVCAEAQAWIPGVVTCQTKKGTGPQSADLLPLEESRYLIQEKTKEALAKRNEIGLIQIKYPATMRWDYLPKGSLRTHNPEFKPYADPRRVEKTGDSVELLLLGK
;
A
#
# COMPACT_ATOMS: atom_id res chain seq x y z
N MET A 1 24.81 -55.34 72.77
CA MET A 1 25.53 -54.84 71.52
C MET A 1 24.52 -54.72 70.41
N SER A 2 24.05 -53.51 70.18
CA SER A 2 23.03 -53.24 69.18
C SER A 2 23.69 -52.58 67.92
N CYS A 3 23.58 -53.28 66.82
CA CYS A 3 24.13 -52.81 65.52
C CYS A 3 23.07 -52.00 64.80
N GLN A 4 23.26 -50.66 64.67
CA GLN A 4 22.39 -49.81 63.94
C GLN A 4 22.83 -49.78 62.47
N HIS A 5 21.96 -50.24 61.59
CA HIS A 5 22.12 -50.09 60.12
C HIS A 5 21.70 -48.69 59.71
N LYS A 6 22.62 -47.88 59.16
CA LYS A 6 22.35 -46.60 58.53
C LYS A 6 21.98 -46.83 57.07
N THR A 7 20.70 -46.55 56.70
CA THR A 7 20.20 -46.57 55.33
C THR A 7 20.57 -45.27 54.66
N VAL A 8 21.42 -45.30 53.62
CA VAL A 8 21.76 -44.17 52.81
C VAL A 8 20.73 -44.06 51.68
N ARG A 9 19.86 -43.02 51.74
CA ARG A 9 18.96 -42.66 50.62
C ARG A 9 19.76 -41.94 49.54
N ARG A 10 19.88 -42.56 48.37
CA ARG A 10 20.37 -41.90 47.15
C ARG A 10 19.24 -41.04 46.56
N ILE A 11 19.39 -39.72 46.56
CA ILE A 11 18.53 -38.78 45.85
C ILE A 11 19.00 -38.77 44.40
N GLY A 12 18.24 -39.40 43.51
CA GLY A 12 18.48 -39.34 42.08
C GLY A 12 17.99 -37.97 41.55
N CYS A 13 18.91 -37.15 41.12
CA CYS A 13 18.60 -35.89 40.44
C CYS A 13 18.19 -36.21 38.99
N LEU A 14 16.89 -36.08 38.68
CA LEU A 14 16.37 -36.26 37.33
C LEU A 14 16.64 -34.96 36.54
N LEU A 15 17.64 -35.00 35.67
CA LEU A 15 17.92 -33.88 34.73
C LEU A 15 16.85 -33.90 33.64
N VAL A 16 15.88 -32.98 33.71
CA VAL A 16 14.92 -32.78 32.65
C VAL A 16 15.62 -31.94 31.56
N LEU A 17 16.08 -32.58 30.48
CA LEU A 17 16.52 -31.87 29.28
C LEU A 17 15.29 -31.32 28.56
N CYS A 18 15.02 -30.03 28.71
CA CYS A 18 14.07 -29.33 27.84
C CYS A 18 14.69 -29.20 26.44
N PHE A 19 14.31 -30.07 25.52
CA PHE A 19 14.53 -29.85 24.10
C PHE A 19 13.60 -28.73 23.63
N THR A 20 14.12 -27.51 23.50
CA THR A 20 13.45 -26.47 22.74
C THR A 20 13.56 -26.83 21.24
N LEU A 21 12.48 -27.36 20.68
CA LEU A 21 12.37 -27.51 19.25
C LEU A 21 12.50 -26.10 18.64
N PRO A 22 13.33 -25.91 17.60
CA PRO A 22 13.34 -24.64 16.89
C PRO A 22 11.92 -24.44 16.33
N CYS A 23 11.21 -23.43 16.84
CA CYS A 23 9.99 -22.95 16.20
C CYS A 23 10.41 -22.50 14.80
N ALA A 24 9.99 -23.20 13.76
CA ALA A 24 10.20 -22.77 12.39
C ALA A 24 9.63 -21.35 12.32
N ALA A 25 10.47 -20.37 12.00
CA ALA A 25 10.03 -18.99 11.83
C ALA A 25 8.91 -19.01 10.79
N GLN A 26 7.71 -18.64 11.20
CA GLN A 26 6.56 -18.60 10.30
C GLN A 26 6.89 -17.59 9.19
N ASP A 27 6.70 -17.98 7.92
CA ASP A 27 6.87 -17.11 6.77
C ASP A 27 6.06 -15.84 6.97
N PHE A 28 6.74 -14.72 7.19
CA PHE A 28 6.14 -13.43 7.40
C PHE A 28 6.56 -12.49 6.26
N LYS A 29 5.83 -12.59 5.14
CA LYS A 29 6.07 -11.81 3.93
C LYS A 29 5.20 -10.56 3.92
N VAL A 30 5.77 -9.42 3.57
CA VAL A 30 5.07 -8.15 3.43
C VAL A 30 5.15 -7.69 1.98
N TYR A 31 4.01 -7.28 1.42
CA TYR A 31 3.92 -6.71 0.08
C TYR A 31 3.73 -5.20 0.18
N ILE A 32 4.56 -4.42 -0.51
CA ILE A 32 4.45 -2.96 -0.60
C ILE A 32 4.11 -2.63 -2.05
N SER A 33 2.92 -2.08 -2.28
CA SER A 33 2.62 -1.40 -3.54
C SER A 33 2.96 0.07 -3.37
N THR A 34 3.85 0.58 -4.20
CA THR A 34 4.29 1.97 -4.07
C THR A 34 3.85 2.79 -5.27
N ASP A 35 3.33 3.97 -4.97
CA ASP A 35 2.96 5.01 -5.91
C ASP A 35 3.80 6.27 -5.63
N MET A 36 3.65 7.31 -6.42
CA MET A 36 4.60 8.42 -6.38
C MET A 36 3.98 9.70 -5.82
N GLU A 37 2.74 9.96 -6.13
CA GLU A 37 2.04 11.22 -5.82
C GLU A 37 1.94 11.50 -4.32
N GLY A 38 1.75 10.47 -3.53
CA GLY A 38 1.64 10.57 -2.07
C GLY A 38 2.96 10.52 -1.32
N CYS A 39 4.10 10.35 -2.01
CA CYS A 39 5.41 10.31 -1.37
C CYS A 39 5.77 11.62 -0.68
N SER A 40 6.60 11.52 0.35
CA SER A 40 7.18 12.65 1.08
C SER A 40 7.90 13.59 0.14
N GLY A 41 7.64 14.90 0.24
CA GLY A 41 8.29 15.92 -0.60
C GLY A 41 7.71 16.06 -2.02
N VAL A 42 6.81 15.18 -2.44
CA VAL A 42 6.14 15.30 -3.74
C VAL A 42 4.92 16.21 -3.60
N SER A 43 4.79 17.21 -4.47
CA SER A 43 3.69 18.19 -4.44
C SER A 43 3.12 18.57 -5.81
N CYS A 44 3.81 18.23 -6.90
CA CYS A 44 3.42 18.66 -8.24
C CYS A 44 3.72 17.61 -9.31
N SER A 45 3.03 17.74 -10.45
CA SER A 45 3.17 16.82 -11.59
C SER A 45 4.56 16.80 -12.23
N GLU A 46 5.35 17.85 -12.08
CA GLU A 46 6.73 17.89 -12.57
C GLU A 46 7.63 16.83 -11.93
N GLN A 47 7.30 16.39 -10.69
CA GLN A 47 8.05 15.38 -9.95
C GLN A 47 7.62 13.95 -10.31
N VAL A 48 6.36 13.74 -10.76
CA VAL A 48 5.79 12.40 -10.99
C VAL A 48 5.69 12.02 -12.47
N ALA A 49 5.66 13.00 -13.37
CA ALA A 49 5.63 12.73 -14.81
C ALA A 49 6.97 12.18 -15.29
N ALA A 50 6.97 11.09 -16.05
CA ALA A 50 8.19 10.42 -16.52
C ALA A 50 9.20 11.34 -17.23
N THR A 51 8.71 12.39 -17.91
CA THR A 51 9.52 13.40 -18.60
C THR A 51 9.47 14.76 -17.92
N GLY A 52 9.00 14.82 -16.68
CA GLY A 52 8.94 16.05 -15.91
C GLY A 52 10.32 16.60 -15.59
N PRO A 53 10.50 17.92 -15.52
CA PRO A 53 11.80 18.53 -15.22
C PRO A 53 12.35 18.18 -13.83
N ARG A 54 11.49 17.69 -12.92
CA ARG A 54 11.83 17.25 -11.58
C ARG A 54 11.60 15.75 -11.35
N ALA A 55 11.48 14.96 -12.44
CA ALA A 55 11.20 13.52 -12.36
C ALA A 55 12.24 12.76 -11.52
N GLU A 56 13.52 13.10 -11.67
CA GLU A 56 14.57 12.43 -10.93
C GLU A 56 14.53 12.72 -9.41
N GLU A 57 14.16 13.93 -9.03
CA GLU A 57 13.88 14.28 -7.64
C GLU A 57 12.74 13.42 -7.08
N GLY A 58 11.62 13.31 -7.81
CA GLY A 58 10.48 12.48 -7.39
C GLY A 58 10.85 11.02 -7.18
N LYS A 59 11.67 10.43 -8.06
CA LYS A 59 12.17 9.05 -7.93
C LYS A 59 13.03 8.86 -6.68
N GLN A 60 13.90 9.82 -6.36
CA GLN A 60 14.73 9.79 -5.15
C GLN A 60 13.89 9.93 -3.88
N LEU A 61 12.85 10.77 -3.91
CA LEU A 61 11.90 10.91 -2.80
C LEU A 61 11.16 9.59 -2.56
N MET A 62 10.63 8.97 -3.62
CA MET A 62 9.95 7.67 -3.58
C MET A 62 10.87 6.56 -3.04
N ALA A 63 12.12 6.49 -3.52
CA ALA A 63 13.09 5.51 -3.02
C ALA A 63 13.38 5.66 -1.53
N GLY A 64 13.45 6.90 -1.03
CA GLY A 64 13.63 7.18 0.39
C GLY A 64 12.47 6.69 1.25
N ASP A 65 11.23 6.89 0.81
CA ASP A 65 10.03 6.41 1.52
C ASP A 65 9.93 4.88 1.47
N ILE A 66 10.26 4.25 0.32
CA ILE A 66 10.34 2.79 0.19
C ILE A 66 11.33 2.22 1.22
N ASN A 67 12.54 2.77 1.29
CA ASN A 67 13.56 2.29 2.21
C ASN A 67 13.16 2.44 3.68
N ALA A 68 12.49 3.54 4.04
CA ALA A 68 11.95 3.73 5.38
C ALA A 68 10.92 2.65 5.74
N CYS A 69 10.02 2.32 4.80
CA CYS A 69 9.02 1.27 4.98
C CYS A 69 9.66 -0.12 5.04
N VAL A 70 10.58 -0.44 4.13
CA VAL A 70 11.30 -1.74 4.07
C VAL A 70 12.08 -1.99 5.36
N GLU A 71 12.84 -1.01 5.84
CA GLU A 71 13.58 -1.11 7.10
C GLU A 71 12.65 -1.43 8.27
N ALA A 72 11.52 -0.72 8.37
CA ALA A 72 10.54 -0.97 9.42
C ALA A 72 9.90 -2.37 9.32
N CYS A 73 9.67 -2.89 8.10
CA CYS A 73 9.18 -4.25 7.90
C CYS A 73 10.15 -5.29 8.46
N PHE A 74 11.43 -5.20 8.12
CA PHE A 74 12.44 -6.13 8.64
C PHE A 74 12.66 -5.96 10.14
N ALA A 75 12.66 -4.73 10.66
CA ALA A 75 12.73 -4.47 12.10
C ALA A 75 11.54 -5.07 12.87
N ALA A 76 10.37 -5.18 12.24
CA ALA A 76 9.19 -5.85 12.80
C ALA A 76 9.17 -7.38 12.58
N GLY A 77 10.24 -7.95 12.03
CA GLY A 77 10.40 -9.41 11.88
C GLY A 77 9.90 -9.98 10.54
N ALA A 78 9.68 -9.14 9.52
CA ALA A 78 9.37 -9.66 8.18
C ALA A 78 10.51 -10.54 7.68
N THR A 79 10.18 -11.71 7.13
CA THR A 79 11.15 -12.65 6.55
C THR A 79 11.45 -12.33 5.08
N ALA A 80 10.52 -11.64 4.40
CA ALA A 80 10.69 -11.15 3.04
C ALA A 80 9.83 -9.90 2.84
N VAL A 81 10.30 -8.99 2.00
CA VAL A 81 9.58 -7.80 1.57
C VAL A 81 9.62 -7.73 0.05
N THR A 82 8.45 -7.64 -0.57
CA THR A 82 8.30 -7.40 -2.01
C THR A 82 7.80 -5.99 -2.22
N VAL A 83 8.47 -5.23 -3.06
CA VAL A 83 8.09 -3.87 -3.47
C VAL A 83 7.62 -3.91 -4.92
N ARG A 84 6.41 -3.47 -5.17
CA ARG A 84 5.83 -3.28 -6.51
C ARG A 84 5.83 -1.81 -6.86
N ASP A 85 6.55 -1.42 -7.88
CA ASP A 85 6.44 -0.09 -8.49
C ASP A 85 5.12 -0.03 -9.28
N ALA A 86 4.11 0.63 -8.70
CA ALA A 86 2.76 0.70 -9.25
C ALA A 86 2.47 2.01 -10.00
N HIS A 87 3.37 3.00 -9.91
CA HIS A 87 3.20 4.30 -10.57
C HIS A 87 3.37 4.21 -12.09
N ALA A 88 2.41 4.71 -12.84
CA ALA A 88 2.46 4.84 -14.30
C ALA A 88 2.92 3.53 -15.02
N SER A 89 4.10 3.55 -15.65
CA SER A 89 4.68 2.37 -16.34
C SER A 89 5.25 1.31 -15.39
N GLY A 90 5.37 1.62 -14.09
CA GLY A 90 6.00 0.73 -13.11
C GLY A 90 7.51 0.61 -13.25
N THR A 91 8.18 1.64 -13.76
CA THR A 91 9.65 1.66 -13.98
C THR A 91 10.27 2.95 -13.43
N ASN A 92 9.78 3.41 -12.29
CA ASN A 92 10.16 4.71 -11.72
C ASN A 92 11.28 4.59 -10.70
N VAL A 93 11.36 3.45 -10.03
CA VAL A 93 12.33 3.21 -8.96
C VAL A 93 13.69 2.80 -9.54
N ASP A 94 14.77 3.47 -9.14
CA ASP A 94 16.13 2.99 -9.43
C ASP A 94 16.47 1.84 -8.48
N PRO A 95 16.72 0.62 -9.00
CA PRO A 95 17.05 -0.54 -8.17
C PRO A 95 18.31 -0.35 -7.30
N GLN A 96 19.22 0.55 -7.69
CA GLN A 96 20.44 0.83 -6.93
C GLN A 96 20.17 1.64 -5.66
N LEU A 97 19.04 2.35 -5.60
CA LEU A 97 18.64 3.17 -4.45
C LEU A 97 17.82 2.38 -3.42
N ILE A 98 17.39 1.16 -3.74
CA ILE A 98 16.50 0.36 -2.89
C ILE A 98 17.30 -0.58 -1.98
N ASP A 99 16.83 -0.74 -0.76
CA ASP A 99 17.36 -1.71 0.19
C ASP A 99 17.44 -3.10 -0.46
N ARG A 100 18.64 -3.63 -0.61
CA ARG A 100 18.95 -4.89 -1.28
C ARG A 100 18.26 -6.13 -0.69
N ARG A 101 17.67 -6.01 0.49
CA ARG A 101 16.89 -7.07 1.14
C ARG A 101 15.50 -7.21 0.54
N ALA A 102 14.98 -6.14 -0.08
CA ALA A 102 13.67 -6.16 -0.71
C ALA A 102 13.75 -6.69 -2.15
N GLN A 103 12.77 -7.49 -2.53
CA GLN A 103 12.55 -7.86 -3.92
C GLN A 103 11.80 -6.72 -4.62
N LEU A 104 12.35 -6.18 -5.70
CA LEU A 104 11.69 -5.14 -6.50
C LEU A 104 11.03 -5.74 -7.73
N ILE A 105 9.74 -5.47 -7.94
CA ILE A 105 8.97 -5.82 -9.13
C ILE A 105 8.68 -4.55 -9.91
N GLN A 106 9.16 -4.49 -11.15
CA GLN A 106 9.00 -3.35 -12.04
C GLN A 106 8.39 -3.76 -13.39
N GLY A 107 7.88 -2.77 -14.10
CA GLY A 107 7.33 -2.90 -15.45
C GLY A 107 5.95 -3.55 -15.48
N PRO A 108 5.41 -3.78 -16.69
CA PRO A 108 4.09 -4.37 -16.86
C PRO A 108 4.01 -5.79 -16.28
N THR A 109 2.93 -6.09 -15.61
CA THR A 109 2.59 -7.43 -15.09
C THR A 109 1.32 -7.94 -15.79
N PRO A 110 1.44 -8.49 -17.01
CA PRO A 110 0.26 -8.88 -17.78
C PRO A 110 -0.61 -9.90 -17.05
N GLY A 111 -1.86 -9.53 -16.78
CA GLY A 111 -2.82 -10.44 -16.18
C GLY A 111 -2.88 -10.42 -14.66
N GLU A 112 -2.02 -9.67 -13.99
CA GLU A 112 -1.98 -9.51 -12.53
C GLU A 112 -1.70 -8.05 -12.16
N ARG A 113 -2.51 -7.45 -11.29
CA ARG A 113 -2.22 -6.12 -10.74
C ARG A 113 -1.01 -6.21 -9.77
N PHE A 114 -1.01 -7.24 -8.94
CA PHE A 114 0.00 -7.45 -7.90
C PHE A 114 0.71 -8.80 -8.08
N LYS A 115 1.66 -8.85 -8.99
CA LYS A 115 2.49 -10.03 -9.21
C LYS A 115 3.17 -10.46 -7.89
N GLU A 116 3.09 -11.74 -7.56
CA GLU A 116 3.69 -12.36 -6.37
C GLU A 116 3.10 -11.91 -5.01
N ILE A 117 1.94 -11.26 -4.99
CA ILE A 117 1.27 -10.90 -3.72
C ILE A 117 0.84 -12.14 -2.91
N LYS A 118 0.56 -13.24 -3.60
CA LYS A 118 0.01 -14.46 -2.98
C LYS A 118 0.92 -15.02 -1.90
N GLY A 119 0.35 -15.27 -0.73
CA GLY A 119 1.08 -15.77 0.44
C GLY A 119 1.76 -14.68 1.25
N SER A 120 1.58 -13.40 0.93
CA SER A 120 1.95 -12.29 1.80
C SER A 120 1.01 -12.25 3.00
N ALA A 121 1.55 -11.96 4.18
CA ALA A 121 0.77 -11.81 5.42
C ALA A 121 0.06 -10.46 5.50
N ALA A 122 0.55 -9.46 4.77
CA ALA A 122 0.04 -8.10 4.78
C ALA A 122 0.46 -7.34 3.53
N MET A 123 -0.32 -6.31 3.17
CA MET A 123 0.00 -5.35 2.13
C MET A 123 0.00 -3.93 2.67
N ILE A 124 0.91 -3.11 2.15
CA ILE A 124 1.04 -1.68 2.42
C ILE A 124 0.87 -0.93 1.10
N LEU A 125 0.05 0.10 1.09
CA LEU A 125 -0.08 1.06 -0.01
C LEU A 125 0.73 2.31 0.36
N LEU A 126 1.87 2.50 -0.26
CA LEU A 126 2.84 3.55 0.06
C LEU A 126 2.85 4.62 -1.03
N GLY A 127 2.77 5.87 -0.63
CA GLY A 127 2.84 7.00 -1.58
C GLY A 127 1.62 7.15 -2.48
N TYR A 128 0.46 6.65 -2.05
CA TYR A 128 -0.81 6.76 -2.78
C TYR A 128 -1.39 8.17 -2.74
N HIS A 129 -2.28 8.46 -3.67
CA HIS A 129 -3.05 9.70 -3.77
C HIS A 129 -4.54 9.45 -3.58
N ALA A 130 -5.30 10.50 -3.30
CA ALA A 130 -6.75 10.42 -3.19
C ALA A 130 -7.41 10.25 -4.58
N MET A 131 -8.65 9.74 -4.58
CA MET A 131 -9.42 9.54 -5.80
C MET A 131 -9.65 10.85 -6.57
N ALA A 132 -10.00 10.70 -7.84
CA ALA A 132 -10.33 11.81 -8.73
C ALA A 132 -11.35 12.77 -8.11
N LEU A 133 -11.19 14.08 -8.37
CA LEU A 133 -12.06 15.15 -7.89
C LEU A 133 -12.03 15.37 -6.36
N THR A 134 -11.03 14.90 -5.66
CA THR A 134 -10.81 15.24 -4.24
C THR A 134 -10.17 16.64 -4.14
N PRO A 135 -10.85 17.66 -3.60
CA PRO A 135 -10.43 19.07 -3.74
C PRO A 135 -9.06 19.39 -3.14
N GLU A 136 -8.78 18.91 -1.95
CA GLU A 136 -7.52 19.15 -1.24
C GLU A 136 -6.50 18.01 -1.43
N GLY A 137 -6.82 17.02 -2.28
CA GLY A 137 -5.90 15.93 -2.60
C GLY A 137 -4.79 16.39 -3.53
N THR A 138 -3.54 16.19 -3.13
CA THR A 138 -2.39 16.47 -3.97
C THR A 138 -2.34 15.46 -5.11
N LEU A 139 -2.36 15.94 -6.37
CA LEU A 139 -2.32 15.10 -7.58
C LEU A 139 -3.46 14.06 -7.67
N ALA A 140 -4.58 14.31 -7.01
CA ALA A 140 -5.71 13.38 -6.91
C ALA A 140 -6.25 12.97 -8.28
N HIS A 141 -6.35 11.67 -8.53
CA HIS A 141 -6.88 11.09 -9.76
C HIS A 141 -7.32 9.63 -9.53
N SER A 142 -7.71 8.89 -10.58
CA SER A 142 -8.04 7.47 -10.49
C SER A 142 -7.48 6.76 -11.72
N TYR A 143 -6.41 5.99 -11.58
CA TYR A 143 -5.62 5.27 -12.59
C TYR A 143 -5.13 6.12 -13.76
N SER A 144 -5.99 6.89 -14.38
CA SER A 144 -5.61 7.78 -15.50
C SER A 144 -6.08 9.19 -15.25
N SER A 145 -5.16 10.05 -14.85
CA SER A 145 -5.42 11.48 -14.70
C SER A 145 -5.86 12.14 -16.02
N ALA A 146 -5.54 11.55 -17.15
CA ALA A 146 -5.85 12.07 -18.47
C ALA A 146 -7.23 11.64 -19.01
N SER A 147 -7.82 10.56 -18.49
CA SER A 147 -9.01 9.96 -19.11
C SER A 147 -10.15 9.60 -18.16
N ILE A 148 -9.90 9.37 -16.89
CA ILE A 148 -10.92 8.93 -15.93
C ILE A 148 -11.27 10.08 -14.99
N GLN A 149 -12.55 10.45 -14.94
CA GLN A 149 -13.02 11.46 -13.99
C GLN A 149 -13.61 10.85 -12.70
N GLY A 150 -14.02 9.58 -12.71
CA GLY A 150 -14.52 8.91 -11.53
C GLY A 150 -14.72 7.42 -11.76
N MET A 151 -14.68 6.66 -10.67
CA MET A 151 -14.89 5.22 -10.65
C MET A 151 -15.83 4.84 -9.52
N TRP A 152 -16.55 3.72 -9.70
CA TRP A 152 -17.45 3.16 -8.68
C TRP A 152 -17.29 1.64 -8.63
N LEU A 153 -17.30 1.10 -7.42
CA LEU A 153 -17.35 -0.33 -7.15
C LEU A 153 -18.64 -0.64 -6.39
N ASN A 154 -19.51 -1.46 -6.99
CA ASN A 154 -20.85 -1.79 -6.45
C ASN A 154 -21.68 -0.54 -6.10
N GLY A 155 -21.59 0.50 -6.92
CA GLY A 155 -22.33 1.76 -6.76
C GLY A 155 -21.70 2.75 -5.76
N ARG A 156 -20.66 2.37 -5.02
CA ARG A 156 -19.90 3.27 -4.16
C ARG A 156 -18.71 3.86 -4.91
N GLU A 157 -18.53 5.17 -4.83
CA GLU A 157 -17.38 5.85 -5.43
C GLU A 157 -16.06 5.32 -4.85
N VAL A 158 -15.07 5.10 -5.73
CA VAL A 158 -13.82 4.43 -5.37
C VAL A 158 -12.64 5.02 -6.12
N GLY A 159 -11.53 5.18 -5.41
CA GLY A 159 -10.21 5.42 -5.97
C GLY A 159 -9.38 4.16 -6.06
N GLU A 160 -8.08 4.33 -6.30
CA GLU A 160 -7.12 3.22 -6.38
C GLU A 160 -6.99 2.49 -5.05
N ILE A 161 -7.06 3.20 -3.93
CA ILE A 161 -6.99 2.61 -2.59
C ILE A 161 -8.06 1.53 -2.40
N GLY A 162 -9.31 1.84 -2.71
CA GLY A 162 -10.41 0.89 -2.54
C GLY A 162 -10.36 -0.27 -3.52
N VAL A 163 -9.99 -0.01 -4.79
CA VAL A 163 -9.85 -1.06 -5.81
C VAL A 163 -8.68 -1.99 -5.48
N ASP A 164 -7.52 -1.44 -5.14
CA ASP A 164 -6.32 -2.21 -4.82
C ASP A 164 -6.51 -3.02 -3.53
N ALA A 165 -7.24 -2.48 -2.54
CA ALA A 165 -7.63 -3.24 -1.35
C ALA A 165 -8.61 -4.38 -1.68
N ALA A 166 -9.53 -4.18 -2.63
CA ALA A 166 -10.43 -5.25 -3.09
C ALA A 166 -9.65 -6.38 -3.79
N ILE A 167 -8.71 -6.03 -4.65
CA ILE A 167 -7.84 -7.00 -5.32
C ILE A 167 -6.96 -7.75 -4.30
N ALA A 168 -6.35 -7.05 -3.35
CA ALA A 168 -5.58 -7.70 -2.28
C ALA A 168 -6.46 -8.69 -1.48
N ALA A 169 -7.72 -8.34 -1.20
CA ALA A 169 -8.66 -9.22 -0.53
C ALA A 169 -9.02 -10.48 -1.35
N GLU A 170 -9.08 -10.41 -2.69
CA GLU A 170 -9.23 -11.59 -3.57
C GLU A 170 -8.06 -12.57 -3.39
N HIS A 171 -6.85 -12.05 -3.17
CA HIS A 171 -5.65 -12.84 -2.87
C HIS A 171 -5.51 -13.23 -1.39
N LYS A 172 -6.48 -12.88 -0.52
CA LYS A 172 -6.47 -13.14 0.93
C LYS A 172 -5.38 -12.37 1.68
N VAL A 173 -4.99 -11.21 1.19
CA VAL A 173 -3.98 -10.34 1.80
C VAL A 173 -4.65 -9.06 2.31
N PRO A 174 -4.60 -8.77 3.62
CA PRO A 174 -5.14 -7.52 4.15
C PRO A 174 -4.24 -6.34 3.80
N VAL A 175 -4.83 -5.21 3.41
CA VAL A 175 -4.13 -3.92 3.38
C VAL A 175 -4.14 -3.35 4.80
N ILE A 176 -2.96 -3.22 5.40
CA ILE A 176 -2.81 -2.85 6.81
C ILE A 176 -2.37 -1.39 7.01
N MET A 177 -1.74 -0.79 6.02
CA MET A 177 -1.33 0.62 6.06
C MET A 177 -1.52 1.28 4.69
N VAL A 178 -1.91 2.55 4.73
CA VAL A 178 -1.93 3.43 3.55
C VAL A 178 -1.21 4.73 3.91
N ALA A 179 -0.27 5.15 3.07
CA ALA A 179 0.51 6.37 3.25
C ALA A 179 0.32 7.33 2.07
N GLY A 180 0.10 8.60 2.36
CA GLY A 180 -0.08 9.69 1.43
C GLY A 180 -0.45 10.99 2.14
N ASP A 181 -1.19 11.89 1.48
CA ASP A 181 -1.67 13.10 2.13
C ASP A 181 -2.88 12.82 3.07
N HIS A 182 -3.39 13.87 3.72
CA HIS A 182 -4.51 13.73 4.66
C HIS A 182 -5.82 13.24 4.00
N MET A 183 -6.04 13.52 2.71
CA MET A 183 -7.21 13.04 1.96
C MET A 183 -7.09 11.55 1.62
N VAL A 184 -5.88 11.07 1.34
CA VAL A 184 -5.54 9.64 1.25
C VAL A 184 -5.88 8.92 2.54
N CYS A 185 -5.48 9.50 3.69
CA CYS A 185 -5.77 8.93 4.99
C CYS A 185 -7.28 8.81 5.24
N ALA A 186 -8.06 9.84 4.88
CA ALA A 186 -9.51 9.84 4.99
C ALA A 186 -10.17 8.80 4.07
N GLU A 187 -9.74 8.70 2.80
CA GLU A 187 -10.22 7.70 1.85
C GLU A 187 -9.91 6.28 2.32
N ALA A 188 -8.68 6.03 2.77
CA ALA A 188 -8.27 4.73 3.28
C ALA A 188 -9.12 4.27 4.47
N GLN A 189 -9.36 5.15 5.45
CA GLN A 189 -10.20 4.84 6.61
C GLN A 189 -11.65 4.58 6.23
N ALA A 190 -12.15 5.25 5.19
CA ALA A 190 -13.51 5.02 4.69
C ALA A 190 -13.67 3.65 4.02
N TRP A 191 -12.63 3.14 3.34
CA TRP A 191 -12.67 1.87 2.60
C TRP A 191 -12.20 0.66 3.41
N ILE A 192 -11.22 0.84 4.30
CA ILE A 192 -10.53 -0.26 4.99
C ILE A 192 -10.66 -0.04 6.51
N PRO A 193 -11.67 -0.64 7.16
CA PRO A 193 -11.87 -0.48 8.59
C PRO A 193 -10.64 -0.92 9.40
N GLY A 194 -10.18 -0.05 10.29
CA GLY A 194 -9.05 -0.32 11.18
C GLY A 194 -7.68 -0.16 10.52
N VAL A 195 -7.59 0.24 9.24
CA VAL A 195 -6.31 0.48 8.57
C VAL A 195 -5.50 1.55 9.31
N VAL A 196 -4.20 1.34 9.41
CA VAL A 196 -3.28 2.37 9.90
C VAL A 196 -3.01 3.35 8.76
N THR A 197 -3.09 4.63 9.04
CA THR A 197 -2.79 5.67 8.04
C THR A 197 -1.52 6.43 8.42
N CYS A 198 -0.73 6.80 7.39
CA CYS A 198 0.47 7.60 7.54
C CYS A 198 0.36 8.86 6.68
N GLN A 199 0.15 9.99 7.34
CA GLN A 199 0.10 11.28 6.65
C GLN A 199 1.52 11.79 6.40
N THR A 200 1.95 11.79 5.13
CA THR A 200 3.29 12.26 4.72
C THR A 200 3.33 13.77 4.44
N LYS A 201 2.17 14.36 4.20
CA LYS A 201 1.98 15.79 3.90
C LYS A 201 0.52 16.17 4.06
N LYS A 202 0.22 17.45 4.00
CA LYS A 202 -1.15 17.95 3.90
C LYS A 202 -1.36 18.55 2.52
N GLY A 203 -2.24 17.95 1.71
CA GLY A 203 -2.65 18.53 0.44
C GLY A 203 -3.37 19.85 0.64
N THR A 204 -3.12 20.82 -0.22
CA THR A 204 -3.74 22.15 -0.22
C THR A 204 -4.35 22.48 -1.57
N GLY A 205 -4.29 21.54 -2.52
CA GLY A 205 -4.83 21.64 -3.87
C GLY A 205 -4.16 20.66 -4.83
N PRO A 206 -4.57 20.66 -6.11
CA PRO A 206 -4.13 19.66 -7.09
C PRO A 206 -2.63 19.61 -7.34
N GLN A 207 -1.92 20.70 -7.13
CA GLN A 207 -0.49 20.86 -7.41
C GLN A 207 0.21 21.54 -6.24
N SER A 208 -0.28 21.31 -5.01
CA SER A 208 0.25 21.97 -3.81
C SER A 208 0.03 21.15 -2.55
N ALA A 209 0.97 21.24 -1.63
CA ALA A 209 0.91 20.61 -0.32
C ALA A 209 1.76 21.37 0.70
N ASP A 210 1.35 21.33 1.96
CA ASP A 210 2.21 21.64 3.10
C ASP A 210 3.05 20.40 3.39
N LEU A 211 4.36 20.49 3.20
CA LEU A 211 5.29 19.38 3.30
C LEU A 211 5.87 19.29 4.73
N LEU A 212 5.97 18.08 5.24
CA LEU A 212 6.81 17.80 6.41
C LEU A 212 8.30 17.77 6.01
N PRO A 213 9.23 18.04 6.94
CA PRO A 213 10.62 17.70 6.74
C PRO A 213 10.77 16.21 6.35
N LEU A 214 11.62 15.89 5.38
CA LEU A 214 11.75 14.53 4.87
C LEU A 214 12.10 13.50 5.96
N GLU A 215 12.97 13.89 6.88
CA GLU A 215 13.34 13.01 8.01
C GLU A 215 12.14 12.70 8.91
N GLU A 216 11.32 13.71 9.21
CA GLU A 216 10.11 13.54 10.02
C GLU A 216 9.08 12.65 9.33
N SER A 217 8.83 12.91 8.05
CA SER A 217 7.89 12.11 7.26
C SER A 217 8.33 10.64 7.17
N ARG A 218 9.60 10.38 6.91
CA ARG A 218 10.16 9.03 6.86
C ARG A 218 10.16 8.33 8.21
N TYR A 219 10.42 9.07 9.28
CA TYR A 219 10.25 8.55 10.64
C TYR A 219 8.80 8.13 10.91
N LEU A 220 7.82 8.95 10.50
CA LEU A 220 6.40 8.59 10.59
C LEU A 220 6.08 7.33 9.79
N ILE A 221 6.61 7.18 8.57
CA ILE A 221 6.45 5.97 7.76
C ILE A 221 6.97 4.74 8.53
N GLN A 222 8.15 4.82 9.14
CA GLN A 222 8.72 3.72 9.93
C GLN A 222 7.81 3.36 11.11
N GLU A 223 7.41 4.34 11.91
CA GLU A 223 6.59 4.09 13.11
C GLU A 223 5.20 3.55 12.74
N LYS A 224 4.57 4.10 11.70
CA LYS A 224 3.26 3.64 11.24
C LYS A 224 3.32 2.24 10.59
N THR A 225 4.41 1.92 9.91
CA THR A 225 4.66 0.56 9.40
C THR A 225 4.76 -0.44 10.55
N LYS A 226 5.54 -0.14 11.60
CA LYS A 226 5.66 -0.99 12.80
C LYS A 226 4.30 -1.15 13.51
N GLU A 227 3.55 -0.06 13.68
CA GLU A 227 2.21 -0.07 14.25
C GLU A 227 1.27 -0.99 13.46
N ALA A 228 1.23 -0.82 12.13
CA ALA A 228 0.37 -1.60 11.25
C ALA A 228 0.71 -3.11 11.30
N LEU A 229 2.00 -3.43 11.27
CA LEU A 229 2.46 -4.82 11.36
C LEU A 229 2.14 -5.46 12.71
N ALA A 230 2.20 -4.70 13.80
CA ALA A 230 1.79 -5.19 15.12
C ALA A 230 0.28 -5.48 15.18
N LYS A 231 -0.54 -4.66 14.50
CA LYS A 231 -2.00 -4.79 14.43
C LYS A 231 -2.51 -5.64 13.27
N ARG A 232 -1.65 -6.23 12.43
CA ARG A 232 -2.03 -6.90 11.18
C ARG A 232 -3.12 -7.96 11.32
N ASN A 233 -3.18 -8.64 12.45
CA ASN A 233 -4.19 -9.67 12.71
C ASN A 233 -5.56 -9.08 13.14
N GLU A 234 -5.61 -7.79 13.43
CA GLU A 234 -6.83 -7.06 13.82
C GLU A 234 -7.48 -6.40 12.59
N ILE A 235 -6.69 -6.16 11.54
CA ILE A 235 -7.13 -5.52 10.30
C ILE A 235 -7.58 -6.61 9.33
N GLY A 236 -8.89 -6.69 9.10
CA GLY A 236 -9.49 -7.71 8.24
C GLY A 236 -9.41 -7.39 6.75
N LEU A 237 -9.79 -8.37 5.94
CA LEU A 237 -10.02 -8.16 4.51
C LEU A 237 -11.26 -7.29 4.31
N ILE A 238 -11.21 -6.34 3.38
CA ILE A 238 -12.46 -5.65 2.97
C ILE A 238 -13.42 -6.64 2.34
N GLN A 239 -14.72 -6.39 2.52
CA GLN A 239 -15.77 -7.27 2.02
C GLN A 239 -16.37 -6.69 0.75
N ILE A 240 -16.22 -7.40 -0.35
CA ILE A 240 -16.81 -7.04 -1.64
C ILE A 240 -17.93 -8.05 -1.97
N LYS A 241 -19.08 -7.51 -2.35
CA LYS A 241 -20.19 -8.35 -2.85
C LYS A 241 -19.89 -8.74 -4.30
N TYR A 242 -20.01 -10.02 -4.60
CA TYR A 242 -19.89 -10.57 -5.95
C TYR A 242 -21.23 -11.12 -6.46
N PRO A 243 -21.48 -11.09 -7.79
CA PRO A 243 -20.61 -10.48 -8.78
C PRO A 243 -20.47 -8.98 -8.52
N ALA A 244 -19.22 -8.47 -8.68
CA ALA A 244 -18.92 -7.06 -8.48
C ALA A 244 -19.20 -6.27 -9.76
N THR A 245 -19.69 -5.04 -9.60
CA THR A 245 -19.91 -4.11 -10.71
C THR A 245 -18.92 -2.96 -10.58
N MET A 246 -18.08 -2.78 -11.58
CA MET A 246 -17.21 -1.61 -11.72
C MET A 246 -17.74 -0.68 -12.80
N ARG A 247 -17.81 0.61 -12.48
CA ARG A 247 -18.16 1.69 -13.39
C ARG A 247 -17.02 2.67 -13.51
N TRP A 248 -16.77 3.10 -14.74
CA TRP A 248 -15.85 4.18 -15.10
C TRP A 248 -16.60 5.28 -15.82
N ASP A 249 -16.47 6.50 -15.35
CA ASP A 249 -16.88 7.70 -16.07
C ASP A 249 -15.63 8.33 -16.67
N TYR A 250 -15.50 8.26 -17.99
CA TYR A 250 -14.37 8.81 -18.73
C TYR A 250 -14.61 10.27 -19.09
N LEU A 251 -13.55 11.04 -19.14
CA LEU A 251 -13.61 12.40 -19.64
C LEU A 251 -14.17 12.42 -21.08
N PRO A 252 -14.96 13.44 -21.47
CA PRO A 252 -15.40 13.63 -22.83
C PRO A 252 -14.18 13.71 -23.77
N LYS A 253 -14.34 13.17 -24.99
CA LYS A 253 -13.27 13.20 -26.01
C LYS A 253 -12.80 14.62 -26.27
N GLY A 254 -11.52 14.87 -26.17
CA GLY A 254 -10.93 16.22 -26.39
C GLY A 254 -10.91 17.09 -25.13
N SER A 255 -11.48 16.65 -24.03
CA SER A 255 -11.34 17.35 -22.75
C SER A 255 -9.94 17.10 -22.19
N LEU A 256 -9.23 18.17 -21.89
CA LEU A 256 -8.01 18.09 -21.09
C LEU A 256 -8.40 18.29 -19.63
N ARG A 257 -7.99 17.40 -18.76
CA ARG A 257 -8.17 17.53 -17.31
C ARG A 257 -7.28 18.60 -16.68
N THR A 258 -6.68 19.43 -17.51
CA THR A 258 -5.90 20.56 -17.05
C THR A 258 -6.81 21.48 -16.25
N HIS A 259 -6.81 21.27 -14.94
CA HIS A 259 -7.21 22.28 -13.97
C HIS A 259 -8.66 22.76 -14.14
N ASN A 260 -9.63 21.85 -13.89
CA ASN A 260 -10.94 22.36 -13.49
C ASN A 260 -10.78 22.90 -12.05
N PRO A 261 -10.57 24.20 -11.84
CA PRO A 261 -10.37 24.77 -10.50
C PRO A 261 -11.59 24.61 -9.60
N GLU A 262 -12.74 24.25 -10.18
CA GLU A 262 -13.98 24.02 -9.44
C GLU A 262 -14.16 22.55 -9.00
N PHE A 263 -13.25 21.64 -9.35
CA PHE A 263 -13.36 20.19 -9.03
C PHE A 263 -14.70 19.56 -9.40
N LYS A 264 -15.39 20.11 -10.40
CA LYS A 264 -16.69 19.58 -10.85
C LYS A 264 -16.50 18.51 -11.91
N PRO A 265 -17.26 17.40 -11.86
CA PRO A 265 -17.28 16.43 -12.95
C PRO A 265 -17.86 17.07 -14.21
N TYR A 266 -17.40 16.61 -15.38
CA TYR A 266 -18.06 16.95 -16.64
C TYR A 266 -19.48 16.38 -16.67
N ALA A 267 -20.43 17.14 -17.21
CA ALA A 267 -21.85 16.82 -17.18
C ALA A 267 -22.24 15.58 -18.01
N ASP A 268 -21.45 15.26 -19.04
CA ASP A 268 -21.73 14.15 -19.96
C ASP A 268 -20.49 13.26 -20.16
N PRO A 269 -20.11 12.45 -19.14
CA PRO A 269 -19.00 11.52 -19.26
C PRO A 269 -19.39 10.32 -20.13
N ARG A 270 -18.41 9.76 -20.86
CA ARG A 270 -18.60 8.45 -21.47
C ARG A 270 -18.52 7.38 -20.37
N ARG A 271 -19.67 6.82 -20.03
CA ARG A 271 -19.80 5.79 -19.01
C ARG A 271 -19.54 4.38 -19.55
N VAL A 272 -18.75 3.61 -18.84
CA VAL A 272 -18.56 2.16 -19.04
C VAL A 272 -18.83 1.45 -17.73
N GLU A 273 -19.62 0.39 -17.79
CA GLU A 273 -19.92 -0.46 -16.65
C GLU A 273 -19.66 -1.92 -17.01
N LYS A 274 -19.04 -2.68 -16.12
CA LYS A 274 -18.77 -4.10 -16.27
C LYS A 274 -19.07 -4.82 -14.96
N THR A 275 -19.61 -6.04 -15.06
CA THR A 275 -19.89 -6.90 -13.90
C THR A 275 -19.15 -8.22 -14.05
N GLY A 276 -18.59 -8.74 -12.96
CA GLY A 276 -17.84 -9.99 -12.96
C GLY A 276 -17.51 -10.50 -11.56
N ASP A 277 -16.86 -11.66 -11.51
CA ASP A 277 -16.53 -12.36 -10.27
C ASP A 277 -15.14 -12.03 -9.72
N SER A 278 -14.44 -11.05 -10.31
CA SER A 278 -13.16 -10.56 -9.84
C SER A 278 -12.98 -9.09 -10.19
N VAL A 279 -12.64 -8.27 -9.19
CA VAL A 279 -12.32 -6.86 -9.35
C VAL A 279 -11.02 -6.71 -10.15
N GLU A 280 -10.04 -7.60 -9.93
CA GLU A 280 -8.78 -7.58 -10.69
C GLU A 280 -9.02 -7.81 -12.19
N LEU A 281 -9.83 -8.80 -12.57
CA LEU A 281 -10.14 -9.06 -13.97
C LEU A 281 -10.95 -7.92 -14.61
N LEU A 282 -11.89 -7.34 -13.87
CA LEU A 282 -12.65 -6.16 -14.34
C LEU A 282 -11.73 -4.98 -14.59
N LEU A 283 -10.79 -4.69 -13.68
CA LEU A 283 -9.79 -3.62 -13.82
C LEU A 283 -8.89 -3.86 -15.04
N LEU A 284 -8.42 -5.08 -15.25
CA LEU A 284 -7.54 -5.46 -16.34
C LEU A 284 -8.25 -5.61 -17.69
N GLY A 285 -9.57 -5.41 -17.73
CA GLY A 285 -10.37 -5.45 -18.96
C GLY A 285 -10.63 -6.86 -19.51
N LYS A 286 -10.59 -7.87 -18.65
CA LYS A 286 -10.78 -9.30 -18.97
C LYS A 286 -12.16 -9.81 -18.63
#